data_9cd1868bc4a327b31be97d0a2c9ceea5
#
_entry.id   9cd1868bc4a327b31be97d0a2c9ceea5
#
_cell.length_a   1.000
_cell.length_b   1.000
_cell.length_c   1.000
_cell.angle_alpha   90.00
_cell.angle_beta   90.00
_cell.angle_gamma   90.00
#
_symmetry.space_group_name_H-M   'P 1'
#
loop_
_entity.id
_entity.type
_entity.pdbx_description
1 polymer ?
#
loop_
_entity_poly.entity_id
_entity_poly.type
_entity_poly.pdbx_seq_one_letter_code
_entity_poly.pdbx_strand_id
1 'polypeptide(L)'
;MAETPFILQEHQFQRLKTVLERLRVECAARVVFLIDRDGQPIAFHGEIGDMDTTSFASLAAGNVAATSSMAKLIGEDNFPSVFHEGEHESIFISIIGRSLLVTVFDERSTLSLVKIRTKRGSYEVAAILDEATLDSANFRINQNSFFSEITDEDIDSLFS
;
A
#
# COMPACT_ATOMS: atom_id res chain seq x y z
N MET A 1 11.16 5.71 13.89
CA MET A 1 12.14 5.75 12.81
C MET A 1 11.40 5.86 11.49
N ALA A 2 11.70 6.90 10.72
CA ALA A 2 11.05 7.07 9.43
C ALA A 2 11.52 5.96 8.48
N GLU A 3 10.61 5.13 8.02
CA GLU A 3 10.93 4.15 7.01
C GLU A 3 11.21 4.88 5.69
N THR A 4 12.16 4.35 4.95
CA THR A 4 12.54 4.90 3.66
C THR A 4 11.39 4.73 2.67
N PRO A 5 10.87 5.80 2.07
CA PRO A 5 9.84 5.65 1.05
C PRO A 5 10.40 4.88 -0.15
N PHE A 6 9.58 4.02 -0.72
CA PHE A 6 9.93 3.31 -1.95
C PHE A 6 9.46 4.12 -3.16
N ILE A 7 10.13 3.92 -4.28
CA ILE A 7 9.75 4.48 -5.57
C ILE A 7 9.28 3.31 -6.44
N LEU A 8 8.03 3.37 -6.90
CA LEU A 8 7.49 2.37 -7.81
C LEU A 8 7.94 2.69 -9.25
N GLN A 9 8.56 1.70 -9.87
CA GLN A 9 8.84 1.77 -11.29
C GLN A 9 7.57 1.43 -12.08
N GLU A 10 7.53 1.83 -13.34
CA GLU A 10 6.34 1.63 -14.18
C GLU A 10 5.92 0.15 -14.24
N HIS A 11 6.87 -0.76 -14.41
CA HIS A 11 6.55 -2.19 -14.49
C HIS A 11 5.99 -2.74 -13.18
N GLN A 12 6.45 -2.22 -12.04
CA GLN A 12 5.94 -2.59 -10.71
C GLN A 12 4.53 -2.08 -10.52
N PHE A 13 4.28 -0.84 -10.92
CA PHE A 13 2.95 -0.24 -10.88
C PHE A 13 1.95 -1.04 -11.71
N GLN A 14 2.33 -1.45 -12.93
CA GLN A 14 1.48 -2.26 -13.80
C GLN A 14 1.19 -3.63 -13.20
N ARG A 15 2.18 -4.25 -12.56
CA ARG A 15 1.99 -5.54 -11.86
C ARG A 15 1.00 -5.37 -10.69
N LEU A 16 1.11 -4.29 -9.92
CA LEU A 16 0.16 -3.99 -8.85
C LEU A 16 -1.25 -3.83 -9.39
N LYS A 17 -1.42 -3.06 -10.46
CA LYS A 17 -2.72 -2.87 -11.10
C LYS A 17 -3.33 -4.19 -11.56
N THR A 18 -2.53 -5.10 -12.09
CA THR A 18 -2.99 -6.43 -12.50
C THR A 18 -3.49 -7.23 -11.30
N VAL A 19 -2.78 -7.18 -10.18
CA VAL A 19 -3.21 -7.86 -8.95
C VAL A 19 -4.54 -7.29 -8.44
N LEU A 20 -4.66 -5.96 -8.42
CA LEU A 20 -5.89 -5.30 -7.96
C LEU A 20 -7.09 -5.64 -8.86
N GLU A 21 -6.88 -5.67 -10.18
CA GLU A 21 -7.90 -6.06 -11.14
C GLU A 21 -8.39 -7.49 -10.89
N ARG A 22 -7.46 -8.42 -10.72
CA ARG A 22 -7.78 -9.80 -10.44
C ARG A 22 -8.53 -9.94 -9.11
N LEU A 23 -8.06 -9.24 -8.06
CA LEU A 23 -8.72 -9.27 -6.75
C LEU A 23 -10.14 -8.73 -6.81
N ARG A 24 -10.38 -7.65 -7.56
CA ARG A 24 -11.72 -7.11 -7.70
C ARG A 24 -12.66 -8.15 -8.28
N VAL A 25 -12.24 -8.87 -9.30
CA VAL A 25 -13.05 -9.92 -9.95
C VAL A 25 -13.24 -11.11 -9.00
N GLU A 26 -12.16 -11.61 -8.40
CA GLU A 26 -12.21 -12.76 -7.51
C GLU A 26 -13.03 -12.52 -6.25
N CYS A 27 -12.99 -11.29 -5.73
CA CYS A 27 -13.77 -10.89 -4.56
C CYS A 27 -15.20 -10.48 -4.89
N ALA A 28 -15.57 -10.39 -6.17
CA ALA A 28 -16.82 -9.78 -6.62
C ALA A 28 -16.99 -8.40 -5.97
N ALA A 29 -15.91 -7.64 -5.90
CA ALA A 29 -15.87 -6.33 -5.24
C ALA A 29 -16.23 -5.21 -6.20
N ARG A 30 -16.67 -4.10 -5.62
CA ARG A 30 -16.92 -2.87 -6.37
C ARG A 30 -15.59 -2.21 -6.76
N VAL A 31 -14.69 -2.07 -5.81
CA VAL A 31 -13.39 -1.43 -6.03
C VAL A 31 -12.37 -1.96 -5.01
N VAL A 32 -11.12 -2.05 -5.43
CA VAL A 32 -9.99 -2.42 -4.59
C VAL A 32 -8.94 -1.31 -4.66
N PHE A 33 -8.51 -0.83 -3.50
CA PHE A 33 -7.48 0.22 -3.38
C PHE A 33 -6.23 -0.34 -2.75
N LEU A 34 -5.09 0.18 -3.17
CA LEU A 34 -3.84 0.06 -2.44
C LEU A 34 -3.46 1.47 -1.99
N ILE A 35 -3.30 1.64 -0.68
CA ILE A 35 -3.12 2.94 -0.04
C ILE A 35 -1.88 2.87 0.84
N ASP A 36 -1.06 3.93 0.84
CA ASP A 36 0.05 4.06 1.78
C ASP A 36 -0.48 4.40 3.18
N ARG A 37 0.21 3.98 4.22
CA ARG A 37 -0.19 4.29 5.60
C ARG A 37 -0.18 5.80 5.91
N ASP A 38 0.51 6.60 5.10
CA ASP A 38 0.49 8.07 5.19
C ASP A 38 -0.78 8.68 4.58
N GLY A 39 -1.64 7.85 3.97
CA GLY A 39 -2.91 8.31 3.42
C GLY A 39 -2.87 8.68 1.95
N GLN A 40 -1.82 8.29 1.23
CA GLN A 40 -1.72 8.51 -0.21
C GLN A 40 -2.22 7.31 -0.98
N PRO A 41 -3.12 7.48 -1.96
CA PRO A 41 -3.50 6.37 -2.83
C PRO A 41 -2.33 5.99 -3.74
N ILE A 42 -2.03 4.69 -3.81
CA ILE A 42 -0.98 4.15 -4.68
C ILE A 42 -1.59 3.71 -6.01
N ALA A 43 -2.67 2.93 -5.94
CA ALA A 43 -3.38 2.42 -7.11
C ALA A 43 -4.78 1.98 -6.72
N PHE A 44 -5.67 1.90 -7.67
CA PHE A 44 -6.99 1.30 -7.46
C PHE A 44 -7.50 0.70 -8.76
N HIS A 45 -8.47 -0.20 -8.64
CA HIS A 45 -9.19 -0.76 -9.78
C HIS A 45 -10.64 -1.01 -9.41
N GLY A 46 -11.54 -0.54 -10.23
CA GLY A 46 -12.99 -0.73 -10.07
C GLY A 46 -13.78 0.56 -10.21
N GLU A 47 -15.01 0.51 -9.73
CA GLU A 47 -15.97 1.62 -9.84
C GLU A 47 -15.88 2.53 -8.62
N ILE A 48 -15.43 3.75 -8.83
CA ILE A 48 -15.32 4.75 -7.76
C ILE A 48 -16.51 5.74 -7.75
N GLY A 49 -17.23 5.88 -8.89
CA GLY A 49 -18.31 6.84 -9.00
C GLY A 49 -17.83 8.25 -8.68
N ASP A 50 -18.57 8.95 -7.83
CA ASP A 50 -18.24 10.30 -7.37
C ASP A 50 -17.35 10.30 -6.10
N MET A 51 -16.79 9.17 -5.73
CA MET A 51 -15.95 9.05 -4.52
C MET A 51 -14.70 9.91 -4.64
N ASP A 52 -14.45 10.74 -3.63
CA ASP A 52 -13.19 11.45 -3.48
C ASP A 52 -12.13 10.45 -2.98
N THR A 53 -11.32 9.92 -3.89
CA THR A 53 -10.34 8.89 -3.58
C THR A 53 -9.24 9.38 -2.66
N THR A 54 -8.87 10.64 -2.73
CA THR A 54 -7.86 11.24 -1.84
C THR A 54 -8.37 11.29 -0.40
N SER A 55 -9.60 11.76 -0.21
CA SER A 55 -10.23 11.77 1.12
C SER A 55 -10.42 10.36 1.67
N PHE A 56 -10.85 9.43 0.83
CA PHE A 56 -11.05 8.04 1.22
C PHE A 56 -9.73 7.42 1.70
N ALA A 57 -8.64 7.64 0.98
CA ALA A 57 -7.32 7.13 1.34
C ALA A 57 -6.84 7.69 2.68
N SER A 58 -6.98 8.99 2.89
CA SER A 58 -6.62 9.65 4.16
C SER A 58 -7.41 9.10 5.33
N LEU A 59 -8.72 8.92 5.16
CA LEU A 59 -9.60 8.40 6.21
C LEU A 59 -9.30 6.94 6.53
N ALA A 60 -9.03 6.12 5.51
CA ALA A 60 -8.65 4.73 5.72
C ALA A 60 -7.35 4.62 6.52
N ALA A 61 -6.34 5.42 6.18
CA ALA A 61 -5.08 5.46 6.90
C ALA A 61 -5.26 5.92 8.35
N GLY A 62 -6.06 6.96 8.57
CA GLY A 62 -6.40 7.45 9.91
C GLY A 62 -7.13 6.43 10.74
N ASN A 63 -8.04 5.68 10.14
CA ASN A 63 -8.76 4.59 10.80
C ASN A 63 -7.80 3.50 11.27
N VAL A 64 -6.87 3.07 10.42
CA VAL A 64 -5.88 2.05 10.77
C VAL A 64 -4.96 2.55 11.87
N ALA A 65 -4.53 3.80 11.83
CA ALA A 65 -3.69 4.39 12.87
C ALA A 65 -4.40 4.37 14.23
N ALA A 66 -5.68 4.76 14.27
CA ALA A 66 -6.49 4.73 15.50
C ALA A 66 -6.68 3.29 16.00
N THR A 67 -6.96 2.36 15.09
CA THR A 67 -7.15 0.94 15.41
C THR A 67 -5.87 0.33 15.97
N SER A 68 -4.70 0.68 15.41
CA SER A 68 -3.40 0.21 15.91
C SER A 68 -3.14 0.68 17.34
N SER A 69 -3.53 1.92 17.67
CA SER A 69 -3.42 2.44 19.02
C SER A 69 -4.34 1.69 19.99
N MET A 70 -5.55 1.35 19.56
CA MET A 70 -6.48 0.54 20.36
C MET A 70 -5.92 -0.86 20.61
N ALA A 71 -5.29 -1.47 19.62
CA ALA A 71 -4.68 -2.79 19.75
C ALA A 71 -3.70 -2.83 20.91
N LYS A 72 -2.83 -1.83 20.99
CA LYS A 72 -1.82 -1.72 22.06
C LYS A 72 -2.45 -1.66 23.44
N LEU A 73 -3.60 -1.01 23.58
CA LEU A 73 -4.29 -0.89 24.87
C LEU A 73 -4.80 -2.23 25.39
N ILE A 74 -5.05 -3.20 24.53
CA ILE A 74 -5.49 -4.54 24.91
C ILE A 74 -4.39 -5.58 24.85
N GLY A 75 -3.15 -5.14 24.66
CA GLY A 75 -1.99 -6.04 24.65
C GLY A 75 -1.70 -6.71 23.32
N GLU A 76 -2.31 -6.24 22.24
CA GLU A 76 -2.03 -6.70 20.89
C GLU A 76 -0.98 -5.78 20.23
N ASP A 77 -0.11 -6.36 19.43
CA ASP A 77 0.88 -5.55 18.70
C ASP A 77 0.20 -4.75 17.59
N ASN A 78 -0.72 -5.38 16.88
CA ASN A 78 -1.44 -4.77 15.76
C ASN A 78 -2.63 -5.65 15.38
N PHE A 79 -3.62 -5.05 14.73
CA PHE A 79 -4.69 -5.81 14.07
C PHE A 79 -4.31 -5.98 12.59
N PRO A 80 -4.21 -7.23 12.09
CA PRO A 80 -3.84 -7.44 10.69
C PRO A 80 -4.91 -7.02 9.70
N SER A 81 -6.15 -6.89 10.14
CA SER A 81 -7.27 -6.48 9.30
C SER A 81 -8.35 -5.78 10.11
N VAL A 82 -9.15 -4.97 9.41
CA VAL A 82 -10.28 -4.24 9.99
C VAL A 82 -11.46 -4.40 9.05
N PHE A 83 -12.63 -4.66 9.61
CA PHE A 83 -13.87 -4.83 8.85
C PHE A 83 -14.91 -3.82 9.29
N HIS A 84 -15.48 -3.08 8.33
CA HIS A 84 -16.58 -2.15 8.53
C HIS A 84 -17.80 -2.68 7.78
N GLU A 85 -18.81 -3.10 8.50
CA GLU A 85 -20.04 -3.60 7.91
C GLU A 85 -21.06 -2.47 7.80
N GLY A 86 -21.48 -2.19 6.56
CA GLY A 86 -22.56 -1.25 6.28
C GLY A 86 -23.84 -1.99 5.94
N GLU A 87 -24.90 -1.24 5.82
CA GLU A 87 -26.21 -1.80 5.44
C GLU A 87 -26.19 -2.36 4.02
N HIS A 88 -25.55 -1.66 3.10
CA HIS A 88 -25.49 -2.04 1.67
C HIS A 88 -24.08 -2.32 1.19
N GLU A 89 -23.09 -1.59 1.69
CA GLU A 89 -21.70 -1.74 1.30
C GLU A 89 -20.83 -1.89 2.53
N SER A 90 -19.76 -2.67 2.40
CA SER A 90 -18.81 -2.96 3.46
C SER A 90 -17.40 -2.68 2.99
N ILE A 91 -16.51 -2.44 3.95
CA ILE A 91 -15.09 -2.18 3.70
C ILE A 91 -14.25 -3.18 4.49
N PHE A 92 -13.37 -3.88 3.80
CA PHE A 92 -12.39 -4.75 4.42
C PHE A 92 -10.99 -4.18 4.17
N ILE A 93 -10.25 -3.94 5.25
CA ILE A 93 -8.89 -3.39 5.18
C ILE A 93 -7.91 -4.46 5.65
N SER A 94 -6.94 -4.79 4.81
CA SER A 94 -5.85 -5.69 5.14
C SER A 94 -4.55 -4.88 5.19
N ILE A 95 -3.79 -5.03 6.27
CA ILE A 95 -2.55 -4.27 6.47
C ILE A 95 -1.38 -5.07 5.90
N ILE A 96 -0.63 -4.46 4.99
CA ILE A 96 0.52 -5.07 4.32
C ILE A 96 1.73 -4.16 4.54
N GLY A 97 2.47 -4.38 5.64
CA GLY A 97 3.62 -3.54 5.98
C GLY A 97 3.21 -2.07 6.10
N ARG A 98 3.71 -1.23 5.20
CA ARG A 98 3.40 0.21 5.15
C ARG A 98 2.20 0.54 4.26
N SER A 99 1.51 -0.46 3.77
CA SER A 99 0.41 -0.27 2.83
C SER A 99 -0.86 -0.91 3.34
N LEU A 100 -1.98 -0.43 2.82
CA LEU A 100 -3.31 -0.92 3.14
C LEU A 100 -3.95 -1.40 1.85
N LEU A 101 -4.46 -2.62 1.87
CA LEU A 101 -5.26 -3.15 0.78
C LEU A 101 -6.71 -3.05 1.22
N VAL A 102 -7.49 -2.21 0.52
CA VAL A 102 -8.85 -1.86 0.92
C VAL A 102 -9.83 -2.35 -0.13
N THR A 103 -10.77 -3.20 0.27
CA THR A 103 -11.78 -3.78 -0.61
C THR A 103 -13.15 -3.27 -0.21
N VAL A 104 -13.85 -2.66 -1.17
CA VAL A 104 -15.24 -2.20 -1.00
C VAL A 104 -16.14 -3.18 -1.74
N PHE A 105 -17.10 -3.75 -1.03
CA PHE A 105 -17.99 -4.76 -1.60
C PHE A 105 -19.40 -4.62 -1.06
N ASP A 106 -20.35 -5.15 -1.81
CA ASP A 106 -21.77 -5.14 -1.48
C ASP A 106 -22.30 -6.58 -1.31
N GLU A 107 -23.63 -6.75 -1.38
CA GLU A 107 -24.27 -8.05 -1.18
C GLU A 107 -23.94 -9.10 -2.26
N ARG A 108 -23.28 -8.69 -3.35
CA ARG A 108 -22.77 -9.62 -4.36
C ARG A 108 -21.61 -10.48 -3.86
N SER A 109 -21.01 -10.09 -2.74
CA SER A 109 -19.89 -10.81 -2.15
C SER A 109 -20.16 -11.10 -0.68
N THR A 110 -19.20 -11.78 -0.03
CA THR A 110 -19.26 -12.08 1.40
C THR A 110 -17.91 -11.76 2.04
N LEU A 111 -17.93 -11.47 3.34
CA LEU A 111 -16.69 -11.25 4.10
C LEU A 111 -15.75 -12.44 4.01
N SER A 112 -16.27 -13.66 4.08
CA SER A 112 -15.46 -14.88 4.00
C SER A 112 -14.68 -14.97 2.69
N LEU A 113 -15.37 -14.71 1.57
CA LEU A 113 -14.73 -14.71 0.25
C LEU A 113 -13.65 -13.62 0.15
N VAL A 114 -14.00 -12.41 0.57
CA VAL A 114 -13.08 -11.27 0.53
C VAL A 114 -11.85 -11.56 1.38
N LYS A 115 -12.00 -12.10 2.58
CA LYS A 115 -10.87 -12.45 3.46
C LYS A 115 -9.92 -13.44 2.79
N ILE A 116 -10.45 -14.52 2.24
CA ILE A 116 -9.65 -15.58 1.63
C ILE A 116 -8.88 -15.05 0.42
N ARG A 117 -9.57 -14.35 -0.48
CA ARG A 117 -8.95 -13.82 -1.71
C ARG A 117 -7.96 -12.72 -1.41
N THR A 118 -8.28 -11.83 -0.48
CA THR A 118 -7.40 -10.73 -0.06
C THR A 118 -6.12 -11.28 0.58
N LYS A 119 -6.21 -12.32 1.41
CA LYS A 119 -5.04 -12.93 2.02
C LYS A 119 -4.06 -13.42 0.94
N ARG A 120 -4.57 -14.09 -0.08
CA ARG A 120 -3.77 -14.56 -1.20
C ARG A 120 -3.13 -13.40 -1.97
N GLY A 121 -3.93 -12.39 -2.32
CA GLY A 121 -3.45 -11.21 -3.04
C GLY A 121 -2.45 -10.38 -2.25
N SER A 122 -2.56 -10.37 -0.92
CA SER A 122 -1.64 -9.66 -0.04
C SER A 122 -0.21 -10.14 -0.18
N TYR A 123 0.00 -11.44 -0.37
CA TYR A 123 1.36 -11.98 -0.57
C TYR A 123 1.97 -11.46 -1.87
N GLU A 124 1.18 -11.37 -2.93
CA GLU A 124 1.65 -10.85 -4.22
C GLU A 124 1.96 -9.36 -4.15
N VAL A 125 1.08 -8.59 -3.52
CA VAL A 125 1.29 -7.16 -3.29
C VAL A 125 2.55 -6.94 -2.46
N ALA A 126 2.71 -7.68 -1.37
CA ALA A 126 3.88 -7.59 -0.50
C ALA A 126 5.17 -7.86 -1.29
N ALA A 127 5.19 -8.87 -2.14
CA ALA A 127 6.36 -9.21 -2.94
C ALA A 127 6.76 -8.06 -3.88
N ILE A 128 5.78 -7.43 -4.53
CA ILE A 128 6.03 -6.31 -5.44
C ILE A 128 6.55 -5.09 -4.68
N LEU A 129 5.95 -4.78 -3.52
CA LEU A 129 6.36 -3.66 -2.70
C LEU A 129 7.75 -3.87 -2.10
N ASP A 130 8.08 -5.09 -1.69
CA ASP A 130 9.40 -5.43 -1.18
C ASP A 130 10.46 -5.27 -2.27
N GLU A 131 10.16 -5.70 -3.50
CA GLU A 131 11.02 -5.50 -4.66
C GLU A 131 11.28 -4.00 -4.90
N ALA A 132 10.23 -3.18 -4.86
CA ALA A 132 10.34 -1.74 -5.03
C ALA A 132 11.19 -1.09 -3.94
N THR A 133 11.06 -1.57 -2.70
CA THR A 133 11.85 -1.10 -1.56
C THR A 133 13.33 -1.44 -1.74
N LEU A 134 13.64 -2.67 -2.15
CA LEU A 134 15.01 -3.12 -2.42
C LEU A 134 15.65 -2.33 -3.56
N ASP A 135 14.92 -2.12 -4.65
CA ASP A 135 15.41 -1.35 -5.79
C ASP A 135 15.72 0.09 -5.39
N SER A 136 14.87 0.70 -4.58
CA SER A 136 15.09 2.06 -4.05
C SER A 136 16.30 2.12 -3.13
N ALA A 137 16.49 1.12 -2.28
CA ALA A 137 17.65 1.03 -1.38
C ALA A 137 18.94 0.86 -2.18
N ASN A 138 18.95 -0.01 -3.18
CA ASN A 138 20.11 -0.24 -4.04
C ASN A 138 20.49 1.02 -4.82
N PHE A 139 19.50 1.73 -5.33
CA PHE A 139 19.72 3.01 -6.02
C PHE A 139 20.41 4.03 -5.10
N ARG A 140 19.98 4.12 -3.84
CA ARG A 140 20.60 5.02 -2.86
C ARG A 140 22.02 4.62 -2.51
N ILE A 141 22.28 3.33 -2.33
CA ILE A 141 23.63 2.82 -2.07
C ILE A 141 24.55 3.19 -3.23
N ASN A 142 24.10 3.00 -4.46
CA ASN A 142 24.88 3.34 -5.65
C ASN A 142 25.16 4.83 -5.75
N GLN A 143 24.18 5.68 -5.43
CA GLN A 143 24.36 7.14 -5.38
C GLN A 143 25.37 7.53 -4.31
N ASN A 144 25.26 6.97 -3.12
CA ASN A 144 26.17 7.25 -2.02
C ASN A 144 27.60 6.82 -2.36
N SER A 145 27.77 5.67 -2.98
CA SER A 145 29.10 5.21 -3.46
C SER A 145 29.68 6.16 -4.49
N PHE A 146 28.85 6.63 -5.43
CA PHE A 146 29.28 7.60 -6.43
C PHE A 146 29.77 8.89 -5.78
N PHE A 147 29.01 9.44 -4.85
CA PHE A 147 29.39 10.68 -4.17
C PHE A 147 30.58 10.51 -3.23
N SER A 148 30.77 9.33 -2.63
CA SER A 148 31.91 9.06 -1.76
C SER A 148 33.23 8.94 -2.53
N GLU A 149 33.19 8.67 -3.84
CA GLU A 149 34.36 8.62 -4.70
C GLU A 149 34.78 10.00 -5.21
N ILE A 150 33.93 11.02 -5.06
CA ILE A 150 34.25 12.39 -5.43
C ILE A 150 35.13 13.01 -4.33
N THR A 151 36.35 13.43 -4.69
CA THR A 151 37.29 14.07 -3.76
C THR A 151 37.16 15.59 -3.84
N ASP A 152 37.72 16.28 -2.83
CA ASP A 152 37.83 17.74 -2.84
C ASP A 152 38.59 18.25 -4.07
N GLU A 153 39.61 17.50 -4.51
CA GLU A 153 40.38 17.79 -5.71
C GLU A 153 39.51 17.79 -6.96
N ASP A 154 38.56 16.79 -7.05
CA ASP A 154 37.62 16.73 -8.17
C ASP A 154 36.68 17.93 -8.18
N ILE A 155 36.24 18.39 -7.01
CA ILE A 155 35.39 19.58 -6.88
C ILE A 155 36.16 20.83 -7.29
N ASP A 156 37.39 20.97 -6.83
CA ASP A 156 38.25 22.11 -7.16
C ASP A 156 38.51 22.22 -8.67
N SER A 157 38.68 21.08 -9.34
CA SER A 157 38.90 21.06 -10.78
C SER A 157 37.69 21.50 -11.60
N LEU A 158 36.45 21.38 -11.03
CA LEU A 158 35.24 21.86 -11.68
C LEU A 158 35.13 23.40 -11.65
N PHE A 159 35.80 24.06 -10.72
CA PHE A 159 35.70 25.51 -10.50
C PHE A 159 36.97 26.28 -10.92
N SER A 160 37.96 25.58 -11.44
CA SER A 160 39.21 26.24 -11.87
C SER A 160 39.24 26.60 -13.38
#